data_53f21adb7f1a7f9e1558388cf2ebf4f3
#
_entry.id   53f21adb7f1a7f9e1558388cf2ebf4f3
#
_cell.length_a   1.000
_cell.length_b   1.000
_cell.length_c   1.000
_cell.angle_alpha   90.00
_cell.angle_beta   90.00
_cell.angle_gamma   90.00
#
_symmetry.space_group_name_H-M   'P 1'
#
loop_
_entity.id
_entity.type
_entity.pdbx_description
1 polymer ?
#
loop_
_entity_poly.entity_id
_entity_poly.type
_entity_poly.pdbx_seq_one_letter_code
_entity_poly.pdbx_strand_id
1 'polypeptide(L)'
;MGMKHRLRRLLAGAAAVATVLCASAQERSIVMASTTSTEQSGLFAHLLPAFKAATGIDVKVVAQGTGQALDMGRRGDADVLFVHDAVAEEKFVADGFGLKRSPVMYNDFIIVGPAADPAGTQGKDVVEALRKLATNTAPFVSRGDKSGTHAAELRY
;
A
#
# COMPACT_ATOMS: atom_id res chain seq x y z
N MET A 1 14.31 -40.53 53.75
CA MET A 1 15.05 -39.56 52.86
C MET A 1 14.51 -39.52 51.42
N GLY A 2 13.41 -40.19 51.08
CA GLY A 2 12.94 -40.32 49.68
C GLY A 2 11.80 -39.36 49.24
N MET A 3 11.01 -38.82 50.14
CA MET A 3 9.79 -38.10 49.79
C MET A 3 10.06 -36.63 49.36
N LYS A 4 11.02 -35.97 49.97
CA LYS A 4 11.42 -34.58 49.61
C LYS A 4 12.10 -34.48 48.23
N HIS A 5 12.82 -35.51 47.78
CA HIS A 5 13.42 -35.55 46.46
C HIS A 5 12.42 -35.81 45.32
N ARG A 6 11.37 -36.61 45.59
CA ARG A 6 10.30 -36.85 44.62
C ARG A 6 9.45 -35.63 44.41
N LEU A 7 9.13 -34.89 45.47
CA LEU A 7 8.32 -33.66 45.40
C LEU A 7 9.11 -32.55 44.64
N ARG A 8 10.45 -32.41 44.87
CA ARG A 8 11.28 -31.46 44.11
C ARG A 8 11.38 -31.79 42.64
N ARG A 9 11.40 -33.04 42.23
CA ARG A 9 11.42 -33.47 40.82
C ARG A 9 10.07 -33.23 40.13
N LEU A 10 8.96 -33.39 40.83
CA LEU A 10 7.62 -33.08 40.30
C LEU A 10 7.40 -31.57 40.13
N LEU A 11 7.87 -30.75 41.06
CA LEU A 11 7.80 -29.30 40.95
C LEU A 11 8.71 -28.74 39.83
N ALA A 12 9.91 -29.32 39.66
CA ALA A 12 10.80 -28.95 38.56
C ALA A 12 10.24 -29.36 37.19
N GLY A 13 9.56 -30.49 37.09
CA GLY A 13 8.89 -30.94 35.87
C GLY A 13 7.69 -30.04 35.50
N ALA A 14 6.87 -29.63 36.49
CA ALA A 14 5.75 -28.73 36.28
C ALA A 14 6.18 -27.31 35.85
N ALA A 15 7.30 -26.80 36.40
CA ALA A 15 7.87 -25.51 35.99
C ALA A 15 8.43 -25.54 34.56
N ALA A 16 9.04 -26.64 34.12
CA ALA A 16 9.55 -26.81 32.76
C ALA A 16 8.44 -26.89 31.71
N VAL A 17 7.29 -27.51 32.04
CA VAL A 17 6.13 -27.58 31.15
C VAL A 17 5.43 -26.22 31.04
N ALA A 18 5.37 -25.42 32.12
CA ALA A 18 4.78 -24.09 32.10
C ALA A 18 5.57 -23.09 31.24
N THR A 19 6.91 -23.22 31.13
CA THR A 19 7.73 -22.34 30.29
C THR A 19 7.60 -22.62 28.80
N VAL A 20 7.21 -23.82 28.40
CA VAL A 20 6.99 -24.16 26.97
C VAL A 20 5.66 -23.62 26.44
N LEU A 21 4.65 -23.42 27.33
CA LEU A 21 3.34 -22.86 26.95
C LEU A 21 3.32 -21.34 26.77
N CYS A 22 4.37 -20.63 27.17
CA CYS A 22 4.57 -19.19 26.94
C CYS A 22 5.41 -18.89 25.71
N ALA A 23 5.56 -19.81 24.74
CA ALA A 23 5.96 -19.44 23.40
C ALA A 23 4.85 -18.54 22.84
N SER A 24 4.95 -17.25 23.17
CA SER A 24 4.11 -16.20 22.57
C SER A 24 4.13 -16.45 21.07
N ALA A 25 2.98 -16.70 20.47
CA ALA A 25 2.88 -16.71 19.03
C ALA A 25 3.38 -15.34 18.58
N GLN A 26 4.60 -15.29 18.06
CA GLN A 26 5.20 -14.05 17.58
C GLN A 26 4.26 -13.51 16.52
N GLU A 27 3.67 -12.36 16.76
CA GLU A 27 2.71 -11.76 15.86
C GLU A 27 3.40 -11.56 14.51
N ARG A 28 2.96 -12.31 13.51
CA ARG A 28 3.52 -12.23 12.16
C ARG A 28 3.07 -10.93 11.55
N SER A 29 4.01 -10.06 11.21
CA SER A 29 3.68 -8.79 10.56
C SER A 29 4.53 -8.57 9.31
N ILE A 30 3.94 -7.86 8.35
CA ILE A 30 4.60 -7.37 7.14
C ILE A 30 4.38 -5.87 7.01
N VAL A 31 5.30 -5.21 6.32
CA VAL A 31 5.23 -3.78 6.00
C VAL A 31 4.72 -3.61 4.57
N MET A 32 3.65 -2.87 4.40
CA MET A 32 3.09 -2.50 3.10
C MET A 32 3.31 -1.00 2.85
N ALA A 33 4.13 -0.66 1.85
CA ALA A 33 4.21 0.71 1.38
C ALA A 33 3.09 0.97 0.36
N SER A 34 2.34 2.05 0.59
CA SER A 34 1.19 2.42 -0.23
C SER A 34 1.07 3.92 -0.42
N THR A 35 -0.06 4.36 -0.97
CA THR A 35 -0.31 5.78 -1.23
C THR A 35 -1.31 6.37 -0.24
N THR A 36 -1.12 7.65 0.09
CA THR A 36 -2.02 8.40 0.96
C THR A 36 -3.46 8.39 0.42
N SER A 37 -3.63 8.47 -0.91
CA SER A 37 -4.96 8.42 -1.52
C SER A 37 -5.65 7.06 -1.32
N THR A 38 -4.90 5.96 -1.39
CA THR A 38 -5.44 4.62 -1.13
C THR A 38 -5.82 4.46 0.35
N GLU A 39 -4.98 4.91 1.26
CA GLU A 39 -5.30 4.87 2.70
C GLU A 39 -6.54 5.71 3.03
N GLN A 40 -6.61 6.94 2.52
CA GLN A 40 -7.73 7.86 2.76
C GLN A 40 -9.04 7.41 2.13
N SER A 41 -9.01 6.50 1.15
CA SER A 41 -10.22 5.91 0.56
C SER A 41 -11.01 5.03 1.54
N GLY A 42 -10.42 4.64 2.67
CA GLY A 42 -11.01 3.70 3.63
C GLY A 42 -10.83 2.21 3.26
N LEU A 43 -10.21 1.90 2.12
CA LEU A 43 -10.02 0.53 1.63
C LEU A 43 -9.32 -0.35 2.67
N PHE A 44 -8.23 0.15 3.26
CA PHE A 44 -7.43 -0.64 4.20
C PHE A 44 -8.16 -0.89 5.51
N ALA A 45 -8.97 0.06 5.99
CA ALA A 45 -9.81 -0.13 7.18
C ALA A 45 -10.80 -1.29 7.02
N HIS A 46 -11.25 -1.56 5.78
CA HIS A 46 -12.11 -2.69 5.46
C HIS A 46 -11.34 -3.98 5.21
N LEU A 47 -10.26 -3.91 4.43
CA LEU A 47 -9.56 -5.08 3.88
C LEU A 47 -8.64 -5.76 4.91
N LEU A 48 -7.85 -4.96 5.68
CA LEU A 48 -6.79 -5.51 6.52
C LEU A 48 -7.30 -6.32 7.72
N PRO A 49 -8.40 -5.96 8.39
CA PRO A 49 -8.96 -6.82 9.44
C PRO A 49 -9.39 -8.20 8.91
N ALA A 50 -9.98 -8.25 7.72
CA ALA A 50 -10.37 -9.52 7.09
C ALA A 50 -9.14 -10.36 6.71
N PHE A 51 -8.09 -9.71 6.19
CA PHE A 51 -6.83 -10.38 5.88
C PHE A 51 -6.17 -10.94 7.14
N LYS A 52 -6.09 -10.15 8.21
CA LYS A 52 -5.53 -10.58 9.51
C LYS A 52 -6.32 -11.77 10.07
N ALA A 53 -7.65 -11.73 10.02
CA ALA A 53 -8.50 -12.82 10.49
C ALA A 53 -8.27 -14.11 9.69
N ALA A 54 -8.06 -14.01 8.38
CA ALA A 54 -7.86 -15.16 7.49
C ALA A 54 -6.45 -15.76 7.57
N THR A 55 -5.42 -14.95 7.85
CA THR A 55 -4.00 -15.37 7.71
C THR A 55 -3.21 -15.33 9.01
N GLY A 56 -3.68 -14.62 10.03
CA GLY A 56 -2.94 -14.32 11.25
C GLY A 56 -1.78 -13.33 11.03
N ILE A 57 -1.70 -12.66 9.86
CA ILE A 57 -0.64 -11.70 9.52
C ILE A 57 -1.17 -10.28 9.73
N ASP A 58 -0.42 -9.49 10.48
CA ASP A 58 -0.67 -8.06 10.66
C ASP A 58 0.03 -7.26 9.56
N VAL A 59 -0.68 -6.37 8.86
CA VAL A 59 -0.13 -5.55 7.80
C VAL A 59 0.04 -4.13 8.32
N LYS A 60 1.30 -3.68 8.42
CA LYS A 60 1.66 -2.32 8.82
C LYS A 60 1.75 -1.44 7.58
N VAL A 61 0.80 -0.53 7.43
CA VAL A 61 0.74 0.37 6.27
C VAL A 61 1.63 1.59 6.50
N VAL A 62 2.44 1.92 5.49
CA VAL A 62 3.17 3.18 5.38
C VAL A 62 2.67 3.89 4.13
N ALA A 63 1.78 4.87 4.31
CA ALA A 63 1.16 5.61 3.22
C ALA A 63 1.92 6.91 2.92
N GLN A 64 2.28 7.11 1.64
CA GLN A 64 3.03 8.26 1.17
C GLN A 64 2.77 8.51 -0.33
N GLY A 65 3.61 9.25 -1.04
CA GLY A 65 3.52 9.37 -2.51
C GLY A 65 4.00 8.09 -3.20
N THR A 66 3.47 7.80 -4.42
CA THR A 66 3.85 6.60 -5.20
C THR A 66 5.37 6.45 -5.35
N GLY A 67 6.07 7.53 -5.69
CA GLY A 67 7.54 7.50 -5.83
C GLY A 67 8.24 7.13 -4.54
N GLN A 68 7.81 7.69 -3.40
CA GLN A 68 8.37 7.39 -2.09
C GLN A 68 8.08 5.95 -1.66
N ALA A 69 6.89 5.43 -1.96
CA ALA A 69 6.55 4.02 -1.70
C ALA A 69 7.46 3.08 -2.50
N LEU A 70 7.69 3.36 -3.78
CA LEU A 70 8.63 2.60 -4.62
C LEU A 70 10.07 2.71 -4.11
N ASP A 71 10.50 3.88 -3.65
CA ASP A 71 11.85 4.05 -3.06
C ASP A 71 12.01 3.25 -1.76
N MET A 72 10.96 3.16 -0.95
CA MET A 72 10.92 2.31 0.23
C MET A 72 11.12 0.83 -0.13
N GLY A 73 10.44 0.36 -1.19
CA GLY A 73 10.63 -0.99 -1.71
C GLY A 73 12.05 -1.23 -2.27
N ARG A 74 12.65 -0.25 -2.98
CA ARG A 74 14.04 -0.36 -3.48
C ARG A 74 15.07 -0.53 -2.37
N ARG A 75 14.82 0.06 -1.21
CA ARG A 75 15.69 -0.09 -0.03
C ARG A 75 15.45 -1.35 0.78
N GLY A 76 14.37 -2.10 0.45
CA GLY A 76 13.97 -3.28 1.23
C GLY A 76 13.25 -2.93 2.54
N ASP A 77 12.74 -1.71 2.69
CA ASP A 77 12.02 -1.25 3.88
C ASP A 77 10.53 -1.66 3.85
N ALA A 78 10.07 -2.32 2.78
CA ALA A 78 8.71 -2.83 2.64
C ALA A 78 8.71 -4.24 2.02
N ASP A 79 7.83 -5.10 2.53
CA ASP A 79 7.63 -6.46 2.04
C ASP A 79 6.69 -6.50 0.83
N VAL A 80 5.77 -5.54 0.74
CA VAL A 80 4.80 -5.43 -0.35
C VAL A 80 4.55 -3.97 -0.70
N LEU A 81 4.34 -3.71 -1.99
CA LEU A 81 3.94 -2.40 -2.51
C LEU A 81 2.50 -2.49 -2.99
N PHE A 82 1.65 -1.57 -2.54
CA PHE A 82 0.27 -1.45 -2.99
C PHE A 82 0.07 -0.03 -3.53
N VAL A 83 0.34 0.14 -4.81
CA VAL A 83 0.40 1.42 -5.52
C VAL A 83 -0.44 1.36 -6.80
N HIS A 84 -0.53 2.45 -7.56
CA HIS A 84 -1.44 2.57 -8.70
C HIS A 84 -0.81 3.31 -9.89
N ASP A 85 0.47 3.09 -10.16
CA ASP A 85 1.18 3.57 -11.35
C ASP A 85 1.78 2.38 -12.12
N ALA A 86 1.01 1.83 -13.06
CA ALA A 86 1.37 0.63 -13.81
C ALA A 86 2.75 0.74 -14.46
N VAL A 87 3.09 1.90 -15.06
CA VAL A 87 4.37 2.12 -15.72
C VAL A 87 5.54 2.07 -14.74
N ALA A 88 5.38 2.73 -13.60
CA ALA A 88 6.41 2.72 -12.55
C ALA A 88 6.53 1.34 -11.88
N GLU A 89 5.42 0.62 -11.70
CA GLU A 89 5.39 -0.74 -11.16
C GLU A 89 6.08 -1.74 -12.08
N GLU A 90 5.82 -1.68 -13.39
CA GLU A 90 6.45 -2.53 -14.40
C GLU A 90 7.96 -2.29 -14.45
N LYS A 91 8.37 -1.01 -14.43
CA LYS A 91 9.78 -0.65 -14.35
C LYS A 91 10.43 -1.16 -13.07
N PHE A 92 9.78 -1.05 -11.92
CA PHE A 92 10.27 -1.53 -10.63
C PHE A 92 10.60 -3.03 -10.67
N VAL A 93 9.73 -3.83 -11.29
CA VAL A 93 9.95 -5.27 -11.47
C VAL A 93 11.04 -5.54 -12.50
N ALA A 94 11.05 -4.83 -13.64
CA ALA A 94 12.07 -4.97 -14.67
C ALA A 94 13.47 -4.62 -14.17
N ASP A 95 13.59 -3.65 -13.27
CA ASP A 95 14.86 -3.26 -12.64
C ASP A 95 15.30 -4.27 -11.54
N GLY A 96 14.51 -5.32 -11.26
CA GLY A 96 14.86 -6.39 -10.32
C GLY A 96 14.53 -6.11 -8.85
N PHE A 97 13.81 -5.03 -8.55
CA PHE A 97 13.42 -4.68 -7.17
C PHE A 97 12.17 -5.41 -6.69
N GLY A 98 11.37 -5.96 -7.58
CA GLY A 98 10.16 -6.72 -7.28
C GLY A 98 10.13 -8.07 -7.96
N LEU A 99 9.51 -9.07 -7.32
CA LEU A 99 9.37 -10.42 -7.88
C LEU A 99 8.35 -10.45 -9.02
N LYS A 100 7.23 -9.80 -8.82
CA LYS A 100 6.16 -9.72 -9.83
C LYS A 100 5.21 -8.57 -9.54
N ARG A 101 4.52 -8.10 -10.57
CA ARG A 101 3.34 -7.27 -10.49
C ARG A 101 2.08 -8.12 -10.56
N SER A 102 1.11 -7.84 -9.70
CA SER A 102 -0.21 -8.48 -9.73
C SER A 102 -1.29 -7.41 -9.80
N PRO A 103 -2.15 -7.39 -10.84
CA PRO A 103 -3.27 -6.47 -10.88
C PRO A 103 -4.28 -6.82 -9.77
N VAL A 104 -4.75 -5.81 -9.05
CA VAL A 104 -5.73 -5.98 -7.96
C VAL A 104 -7.05 -5.35 -8.33
N MET A 105 -7.02 -4.09 -8.79
CA MET A 105 -8.17 -3.30 -9.20
C MET A 105 -7.73 -2.21 -10.18
N TYR A 106 -8.67 -1.50 -10.75
CA TYR A 106 -8.41 -0.30 -11.54
C TYR A 106 -9.20 0.87 -10.96
N ASN A 107 -8.75 2.07 -11.27
CA ASN A 107 -9.49 3.32 -11.07
C ASN A 107 -9.19 4.25 -12.24
N ASP A 108 -10.10 5.17 -12.50
CA ASP A 108 -9.97 6.11 -13.59
C ASP A 108 -9.46 7.46 -13.08
N PHE A 109 -8.69 8.16 -13.92
CA PHE A 109 -8.43 9.59 -13.75
C PHE A 109 -9.51 10.37 -14.45
N ILE A 110 -9.98 11.43 -13.81
CA ILE A 110 -10.99 12.32 -14.36
C ILE A 110 -10.53 13.78 -14.26
N ILE A 111 -10.91 14.57 -15.24
CA ILE A 111 -10.83 16.04 -15.19
C ILE A 111 -12.21 16.54 -14.77
N VAL A 112 -12.28 17.34 -13.72
CA VAL A 112 -13.52 17.96 -13.24
C VAL A 112 -13.48 19.47 -13.45
N GLY A 113 -14.62 20.05 -13.80
CA GLY A 113 -14.73 21.47 -14.04
C GLY A 113 -16.18 21.96 -13.97
N PRO A 114 -16.43 23.24 -14.24
CA PRO A 114 -17.77 23.81 -14.28
C PRO A 114 -18.65 23.11 -15.31
N ALA A 115 -19.94 22.95 -15.01
CA ALA A 115 -20.91 22.33 -15.93
C ALA A 115 -21.03 23.04 -17.30
N ALA A 116 -20.71 24.33 -17.34
CA ALA A 116 -20.72 25.12 -18.57
C ALA A 116 -19.55 24.79 -19.53
N ASP A 117 -18.57 24.01 -19.06
CA ASP A 117 -17.39 23.56 -19.81
C ASP A 117 -16.74 24.67 -20.67
N PRO A 118 -16.25 25.77 -20.08
CA PRO A 118 -15.74 26.93 -20.83
C PRO A 118 -14.50 26.59 -21.69
N ALA A 119 -13.81 25.52 -21.41
CA ALA A 119 -12.66 25.04 -22.19
C ALA A 119 -13.01 23.96 -23.22
N GLY A 120 -14.28 23.50 -23.27
CA GLY A 120 -14.74 22.47 -24.20
C GLY A 120 -14.07 21.12 -24.01
N THR A 121 -13.80 20.75 -22.75
CA THR A 121 -13.03 19.55 -22.38
C THR A 121 -13.89 18.31 -22.20
N GLN A 122 -15.21 18.46 -22.18
CA GLN A 122 -16.13 17.35 -22.00
C GLN A 122 -15.93 16.27 -23.06
N GLY A 123 -15.74 15.03 -22.64
CA GLY A 123 -15.52 13.89 -23.53
C GLY A 123 -14.80 12.75 -22.83
N LYS A 124 -14.28 11.82 -23.64
CA LYS A 124 -13.56 10.63 -23.16
C LYS A 124 -12.06 10.64 -23.49
N ASP A 125 -11.61 11.64 -24.25
CA ASP A 125 -10.20 11.78 -24.64
C ASP A 125 -9.50 12.78 -23.72
N VAL A 126 -8.74 12.25 -22.77
CA VAL A 126 -8.01 13.05 -21.78
C VAL A 126 -6.88 13.87 -22.42
N VAL A 127 -6.23 13.35 -23.47
CA VAL A 127 -5.12 14.04 -24.16
C VAL A 127 -5.67 15.26 -24.90
N GLU A 128 -6.80 15.11 -25.59
CA GLU A 128 -7.47 16.23 -26.26
C GLU A 128 -7.99 17.24 -25.25
N ALA A 129 -8.53 16.83 -24.12
CA ALA A 129 -8.96 17.70 -23.05
C ALA A 129 -7.79 18.54 -22.50
N LEU A 130 -6.65 17.93 -22.22
CA LEU A 130 -5.45 18.63 -21.74
C LEU A 130 -4.89 19.59 -22.80
N ARG A 131 -4.90 19.20 -24.09
CA ARG A 131 -4.50 20.09 -25.20
C ARG A 131 -5.39 21.34 -25.28
N LYS A 132 -6.71 21.19 -25.13
CA LYS A 132 -7.65 22.32 -25.08
C LYS A 132 -7.37 23.22 -23.88
N LEU A 133 -7.12 22.64 -22.69
CA LEU A 133 -6.75 23.41 -21.50
C LEU A 133 -5.45 24.18 -21.69
N ALA A 134 -4.43 23.59 -22.32
CA ALA A 134 -3.14 24.23 -22.57
C ALA A 134 -3.24 25.42 -23.54
N THR A 135 -4.26 25.44 -24.43
CA THR A 135 -4.48 26.50 -25.41
C THR A 135 -5.58 27.50 -25.02
N ASN A 136 -6.26 27.24 -23.90
CA ASN A 136 -7.36 28.06 -23.41
C ASN A 136 -6.90 28.98 -22.27
N THR A 137 -7.64 30.02 -21.99
CA THR A 137 -7.44 30.93 -20.85
C THR A 137 -8.10 30.44 -19.56
N ALA A 138 -8.82 29.30 -19.60
CA ALA A 138 -9.45 28.72 -18.43
C ALA A 138 -8.37 28.22 -17.44
N PRO A 139 -8.49 28.50 -16.14
CA PRO A 139 -7.53 28.05 -15.15
C PRO A 139 -7.55 26.53 -15.03
N PHE A 140 -6.38 25.91 -15.01
CA PHE A 140 -6.18 24.49 -14.73
C PHE A 140 -5.39 24.32 -13.43
N VAL A 141 -5.91 23.51 -12.53
CA VAL A 141 -5.23 23.20 -11.25
C VAL A 141 -4.59 21.82 -11.35
N SER A 142 -3.28 21.81 -11.55
CA SER A 142 -2.48 20.59 -11.48
C SER A 142 -2.25 20.16 -10.02
N ARG A 143 -2.07 18.86 -9.81
CA ARG A 143 -1.67 18.34 -8.50
C ARG A 143 -0.29 18.85 -8.09
N GLY A 144 0.68 18.89 -8.98
CA GLY A 144 2.02 19.44 -8.74
C GLY A 144 2.83 18.80 -7.60
N ASP A 145 2.37 17.68 -7.04
CA ASP A 145 2.82 17.10 -5.76
C ASP A 145 3.63 15.78 -5.90
N LYS A 146 4.02 15.44 -7.12
CA LYS A 146 4.69 14.17 -7.46
C LYS A 146 3.89 12.91 -7.12
N SER A 147 2.56 13.03 -6.94
CA SER A 147 1.65 11.90 -6.81
C SER A 147 1.52 11.11 -8.12
N GLY A 148 0.87 9.94 -8.08
CA GLY A 148 0.52 9.19 -9.27
C GLY A 148 -0.37 9.97 -10.24
N THR A 149 -1.26 10.84 -9.73
CA THR A 149 -2.08 11.75 -10.54
C THR A 149 -1.20 12.77 -11.26
N HIS A 150 -0.26 13.40 -10.56
CA HIS A 150 0.68 14.34 -11.19
C HIS A 150 1.57 13.64 -12.24
N ALA A 151 2.03 12.44 -11.96
CA ALA A 151 2.80 11.65 -12.94
C ALA A 151 1.96 11.30 -14.19
N ALA A 152 0.66 11.05 -14.05
CA ALA A 152 -0.26 10.86 -15.17
C ALA A 152 -0.47 12.15 -15.97
N GLU A 153 -0.69 13.30 -15.33
CA GLU A 153 -0.77 14.61 -15.98
C GLU A 153 0.44 14.89 -16.87
N LEU A 154 1.65 14.57 -16.39
CA LEU A 154 2.90 14.81 -17.12
C LEU A 154 3.12 13.83 -18.29
N ARG A 155 2.43 12.70 -18.32
CA ARG A 155 2.53 11.70 -19.41
C ARG A 155 1.57 11.96 -20.54
N TYR A 156 0.45 12.58 -20.31
CA TYR A 156 -0.60 12.89 -21.32
C TYR A 156 -0.33 14.21 -22.01
#